data_03e6e7f95412edbbc7d388dbabb9b2b7
#
_entry.id   03e6e7f95412edbbc7d388dbabb9b2b7
#
_cell.length_a   1.000
_cell.length_b   1.000
_cell.length_c   1.000
_cell.angle_alpha   90.00
_cell.angle_beta   90.00
_cell.angle_gamma   90.00
#
_symmetry.space_group_name_H-M   'P 1'
#
loop_
_entity.id
_entity.type
_entity.pdbx_description
1 polymer ?
#
loop_
_entity_poly.entity_id
_entity_poly.type
_entity_poly.pdbx_seq_one_letter_code
_entity_poly.pdbx_strand_id
1 'polypeptide(L)'
;MALAELGISLDDSRFMKNGNTALDALLTYANADGSFRHALDGEANEMATEQALYALAAAKLAESGKLLYKMDAPKADTQSGTFRDVVGHKNQKAIEALAEKGVINGMTADTFAPDAGLTRAQFCAIVVRALGLSQEKTAEFTDVLQSDWFCGFVGAASKAGIVNGVGNGKFNPQGAITREQAATMLVRASKTLGLSGAAKDADSALKAYPDAQAASSYAKDALAFCAEHNILESDRTKLRPGEAICRCEVAQMVWNLLAAAGEV
;
A
#
# COMPACT_ATOMS: atom_id res chain seq x y z
N MET A 1 -3.43 -27.52 -1.77
CA MET A 1 -3.24 -26.10 -1.39
C MET A 1 -4.53 -25.48 -0.87
N ALA A 2 -5.59 -25.30 -1.68
CA ALA A 2 -6.79 -24.55 -1.27
C ALA A 2 -7.42 -25.04 0.06
N LEU A 3 -7.54 -26.32 0.30
CA LEU A 3 -8.09 -26.86 1.55
C LEU A 3 -7.22 -26.48 2.74
N ALA A 4 -5.90 -26.61 2.63
CA ALA A 4 -4.95 -26.26 3.67
C ALA A 4 -5.03 -24.76 4.01
N GLU A 5 -5.11 -23.90 3.00
CA GLU A 5 -5.22 -22.44 3.19
C GLU A 5 -6.55 -22.00 3.83
N LEU A 6 -7.61 -22.78 3.65
CA LEU A 6 -8.91 -22.55 4.29
C LEU A 6 -9.02 -23.20 5.69
N GLY A 7 -7.94 -23.82 6.19
CA GLY A 7 -7.95 -24.55 7.46
C GLY A 7 -8.85 -25.78 7.45
N ILE A 8 -9.14 -26.33 6.26
CA ILE A 8 -9.94 -27.56 6.10
C ILE A 8 -9.01 -28.75 6.12
N SER A 9 -9.30 -29.74 6.97
CA SER A 9 -8.50 -30.96 7.03
C SER A 9 -8.50 -31.70 5.69
N LEU A 10 -7.36 -32.30 5.33
CA LEU A 10 -7.23 -33.06 4.08
C LEU A 10 -8.03 -34.37 4.10
N ASP A 11 -8.41 -34.85 5.27
CA ASP A 11 -9.26 -36.02 5.50
C ASP A 11 -10.74 -35.63 5.75
N ASP A 12 -11.14 -34.39 5.52
CA ASP A 12 -12.53 -33.96 5.58
C ASP A 12 -13.38 -34.74 4.57
N SER A 13 -14.39 -35.42 5.06
CA SER A 13 -15.23 -36.36 4.29
C SER A 13 -15.88 -35.72 3.06
N ARG A 14 -16.07 -34.38 3.04
CA ARG A 14 -16.61 -33.63 1.90
C ARG A 14 -15.68 -33.64 0.68
N PHE A 15 -14.39 -33.88 0.89
CA PHE A 15 -13.34 -33.86 -0.13
C PHE A 15 -12.67 -35.23 -0.34
N MET A 16 -13.22 -36.29 0.27
CA MET A 16 -12.80 -37.66 0.04
C MET A 16 -13.60 -38.29 -1.10
N LYS A 17 -12.93 -39.09 -1.92
CA LYS A 17 -13.56 -39.87 -2.97
C LYS A 17 -13.07 -41.33 -2.91
N ASN A 18 -13.99 -42.27 -2.78
CA ASN A 18 -13.68 -43.70 -2.67
C ASN A 18 -12.69 -44.03 -1.55
N GLY A 19 -12.78 -43.32 -0.42
CA GLY A 19 -11.89 -43.49 0.73
C GLY A 19 -10.52 -42.82 0.60
N ASN A 20 -10.23 -42.18 -0.52
CA ASN A 20 -8.96 -41.47 -0.76
C ASN A 20 -9.10 -39.97 -0.52
N THR A 21 -8.09 -39.38 0.08
CA THR A 21 -7.96 -37.94 0.29
C THR A 21 -7.46 -37.25 -0.99
N ALA A 22 -7.50 -35.91 -1.02
CA ALA A 22 -6.86 -35.12 -2.08
C ALA A 22 -5.33 -35.35 -2.14
N LEU A 23 -4.71 -35.65 -0.99
CA LEU A 23 -3.29 -35.97 -0.91
C LEU A 23 -2.98 -37.36 -1.54
N ASP A 24 -3.78 -38.38 -1.22
CA ASP A 24 -3.63 -39.69 -1.84
C ASP A 24 -3.77 -39.60 -3.37
N ALA A 25 -4.73 -38.81 -3.86
CA ALA A 25 -4.90 -38.60 -5.30
C ALA A 25 -3.68 -37.91 -5.91
N LEU A 26 -3.08 -36.91 -5.26
CA LEU A 26 -1.87 -36.24 -5.73
C LEU A 26 -0.68 -37.21 -5.79
N LEU A 27 -0.52 -38.04 -4.78
CA LEU A 27 0.59 -39.01 -4.70
C LEU A 27 0.54 -40.10 -5.77
N THR A 28 -0.62 -40.34 -6.42
CA THR A 28 -0.67 -41.26 -7.57
C THR A 28 0.11 -40.76 -8.79
N TYR A 29 0.42 -39.47 -8.85
CA TYR A 29 1.22 -38.85 -9.90
C TYR A 29 2.72 -38.79 -9.59
N ALA A 30 3.14 -39.24 -8.41
CA ALA A 30 4.54 -39.23 -7.99
C ALA A 30 5.33 -40.37 -8.67
N ASN A 31 6.55 -40.05 -9.06
CA ASN A 31 7.55 -41.02 -9.51
C ASN A 31 8.47 -41.43 -8.35
N ALA A 32 9.18 -42.54 -8.52
CA ALA A 32 10.12 -43.03 -7.52
C ALA A 32 11.30 -42.10 -7.20
N ASP A 33 11.63 -41.22 -8.13
CA ASP A 33 12.69 -40.19 -8.00
C ASP A 33 12.21 -38.89 -7.33
N GLY A 34 10.93 -38.82 -6.95
CA GLY A 34 10.32 -37.64 -6.32
C GLY A 34 9.78 -36.59 -7.30
N SER A 35 9.90 -36.82 -8.59
CA SER A 35 9.26 -35.98 -9.60
C SER A 35 7.78 -36.34 -9.75
N PHE A 36 7.01 -35.44 -10.36
CA PHE A 36 5.58 -35.65 -10.61
C PHE A 36 5.24 -35.56 -12.10
N ARG A 37 4.25 -36.36 -12.49
CA ARG A 37 3.68 -36.40 -13.84
C ARG A 37 2.47 -35.48 -13.93
N HIS A 38 2.23 -34.91 -15.11
CA HIS A 38 1.00 -34.14 -15.33
C HIS A 38 -0.22 -35.04 -15.60
N ALA A 39 0.00 -36.22 -16.17
CA ALA A 39 -0.99 -37.26 -16.42
C ALA A 39 -0.50 -38.61 -15.92
N LEU A 40 -1.41 -39.56 -15.60
CA LEU A 40 -1.06 -40.86 -15.02
C LEU A 40 -0.17 -41.71 -15.90
N ASP A 41 -0.28 -41.55 -17.24
CA ASP A 41 0.50 -42.23 -18.28
C ASP A 41 1.60 -41.35 -18.89
N GLY A 42 1.83 -40.15 -18.30
CA GLY A 42 2.80 -39.19 -18.77
C GLY A 42 4.20 -39.33 -18.15
N GLU A 43 5.17 -38.61 -18.73
CA GLU A 43 6.50 -38.48 -18.19
C GLU A 43 6.56 -37.39 -17.07
N ALA A 44 7.70 -37.36 -16.33
CA ALA A 44 7.99 -36.30 -15.37
C ALA A 44 7.91 -34.91 -16.03
N ASN A 45 7.30 -33.97 -15.33
CA ASN A 45 7.11 -32.62 -15.79
C ASN A 45 7.52 -31.62 -14.71
N GLU A 46 8.40 -30.67 -15.06
CA GLU A 46 8.92 -29.70 -14.09
C GLU A 46 7.81 -28.89 -13.44
N MET A 47 6.83 -28.40 -14.22
CA MET A 47 5.71 -27.61 -13.71
C MET A 47 4.83 -28.47 -12.79
N ALA A 48 4.53 -29.74 -13.14
CA ALA A 48 3.75 -30.63 -12.30
C ALA A 48 4.49 -30.94 -11.00
N THR A 49 5.81 -31.12 -11.06
CA THR A 49 6.66 -31.35 -9.89
C THR A 49 6.66 -30.12 -8.96
N GLU A 50 6.83 -28.91 -9.49
CA GLU A 50 6.78 -27.68 -8.72
C GLU A 50 5.42 -27.50 -8.05
N GLN A 51 4.32 -27.64 -8.78
CA GLN A 51 2.96 -27.53 -8.24
C GLN A 51 2.66 -28.56 -7.17
N ALA A 52 3.14 -29.80 -7.34
CA ALA A 52 3.00 -30.85 -6.35
C ALA A 52 3.80 -30.55 -5.07
N LEU A 53 5.01 -30.03 -5.19
CA LEU A 53 5.83 -29.61 -4.06
C LEU A 53 5.16 -28.50 -3.24
N TYR A 54 4.56 -27.51 -3.89
CA TYR A 54 3.77 -26.47 -3.19
C TYR A 54 2.57 -27.09 -2.47
N ALA A 55 1.86 -28.05 -3.10
CA ALA A 55 0.71 -28.70 -2.48
C ALA A 55 1.13 -29.55 -1.26
N LEU A 56 2.24 -30.28 -1.35
CA LEU A 56 2.80 -31.07 -0.25
C LEU A 56 3.31 -30.20 0.88
N ALA A 57 3.99 -29.08 0.56
CA ALA A 57 4.44 -28.13 1.57
C ALA A 57 3.26 -27.48 2.31
N ALA A 58 2.19 -27.10 1.59
CA ALA A 58 0.98 -26.57 2.19
C ALA A 58 0.30 -27.61 3.12
N ALA A 59 0.20 -28.86 2.67
CA ALA A 59 -0.34 -29.95 3.48
C ALA A 59 0.47 -30.14 4.78
N LYS A 60 1.80 -30.18 4.67
CA LYS A 60 2.70 -30.37 5.81
C LYS A 60 2.64 -29.21 6.81
N LEU A 61 2.56 -27.98 6.32
CA LEU A 61 2.40 -26.82 7.18
C LEU A 61 1.06 -26.80 7.89
N ALA A 62 -0.03 -27.21 7.20
CA ALA A 62 -1.36 -27.28 7.79
C ALA A 62 -1.44 -28.25 8.98
N GLU A 63 -0.71 -29.37 8.96
CA GLU A 63 -0.60 -30.29 10.11
C GLU A 63 -0.09 -29.60 11.39
N SER A 64 0.74 -28.56 11.23
CA SER A 64 1.28 -27.77 12.33
C SER A 64 0.53 -26.44 12.57
N GLY A 65 -0.66 -26.28 11.95
CA GLY A 65 -1.47 -25.07 12.04
C GLY A 65 -0.86 -23.87 11.32
N LYS A 66 0.09 -24.11 10.41
CA LYS A 66 0.72 -23.07 9.59
C LYS A 66 0.15 -23.11 8.18
N LEU A 67 0.14 -21.96 7.50
CA LEU A 67 -0.28 -21.81 6.10
C LEU A 67 0.92 -21.54 5.21
N LEU A 68 0.94 -22.11 3.98
CA LEU A 68 2.02 -21.87 3.01
C LEU A 68 1.98 -20.44 2.48
N TYR A 69 0.80 -19.96 2.21
CA TYR A 69 0.51 -18.59 1.76
C TYR A 69 -0.18 -17.78 2.86
N LYS A 70 0.13 -18.05 4.13
CA LYS A 70 -0.07 -17.00 5.07
C LYS A 70 0.79 -15.84 4.57
N MET A 71 0.17 -15.04 3.69
CA MET A 71 0.42 -13.63 3.77
C MET A 71 -0.01 -13.30 5.21
N ASP A 72 0.91 -13.45 6.14
CA ASP A 72 0.77 -12.70 7.36
C ASP A 72 0.45 -11.31 6.84
N ALA A 73 -0.78 -10.87 7.02
CA ALA A 73 -1.00 -9.43 7.14
C ALA A 73 0.21 -9.03 7.99
N PRO A 74 1.14 -8.21 7.47
CA PRO A 74 2.39 -8.02 8.17
C PRO A 74 1.99 -7.91 9.62
N LYS A 75 2.33 -8.93 10.41
CA LYS A 75 2.28 -8.77 11.84
C LYS A 75 2.98 -7.45 11.93
N ALA A 76 2.32 -6.47 12.55
CA ALA A 76 3.07 -5.44 13.20
C ALA A 76 4.03 -6.24 14.11
N ASP A 77 5.08 -6.78 13.51
CA ASP A 77 6.30 -7.09 14.21
C ASP A 77 6.69 -5.73 14.69
N THR A 78 6.40 -5.51 15.96
CA THR A 78 7.02 -4.52 16.81
C THR A 78 8.51 -4.87 16.95
N GLN A 79 9.15 -5.22 15.85
CA GLN A 79 10.53 -4.97 15.63
C GLN A 79 10.59 -3.53 15.13
N SER A 80 10.85 -2.63 16.05
CA SER A 80 11.61 -1.40 15.86
C SER A 80 12.86 -1.72 15.00
N GLY A 81 12.62 -2.17 13.79
CA GLY A 81 13.60 -2.52 12.78
C GLY A 81 13.65 -1.38 11.79
N THR A 82 14.56 -0.50 11.99
CA THR A 82 15.01 0.51 11.04
C THR A 82 15.20 -0.17 9.69
N PHE A 83 14.46 0.27 8.67
CA PHE A 83 14.74 -0.13 7.29
C PHE A 83 16.20 0.21 7.00
N ARG A 84 16.99 -0.78 6.56
CA ARG A 84 18.43 -0.60 6.39
C ARG A 84 18.80 0.49 5.38
N ASP A 85 17.93 0.76 4.42
CA ASP A 85 18.11 1.76 3.37
C ASP A 85 17.65 3.18 3.77
N VAL A 86 17.17 3.35 5.01
CA VAL A 86 16.82 4.67 5.54
C VAL A 86 17.74 5.12 6.68
N VAL A 87 18.70 4.29 7.07
CA VAL A 87 19.67 4.65 8.12
C VAL A 87 20.49 5.88 7.70
N GLY A 88 20.40 6.94 8.49
CA GLY A 88 21.04 8.22 8.19
C GLY A 88 20.33 9.06 7.12
N HIS A 89 19.19 8.59 6.61
CA HIS A 89 18.38 9.38 5.67
C HIS A 89 17.69 10.55 6.41
N LYS A 90 17.61 11.71 5.75
CA LYS A 90 17.02 12.93 6.35
C LYS A 90 15.59 12.73 6.89
N ASN A 91 14.82 11.86 6.25
CA ASN A 91 13.43 11.58 6.62
C ASN A 91 13.27 10.28 7.44
N GLN A 92 14.39 9.71 7.95
CA GLN A 92 14.38 8.45 8.70
C GLN A 92 13.34 8.45 9.82
N LYS A 93 13.31 9.50 10.66
CA LYS A 93 12.39 9.61 11.79
C LYS A 93 10.91 9.53 11.37
N ALA A 94 10.54 10.24 10.31
CA ALA A 94 9.18 10.23 9.81
C ALA A 94 8.79 8.85 9.24
N ILE A 95 9.72 8.23 8.50
CA ILE A 95 9.51 6.90 7.93
C ILE A 95 9.31 5.86 9.03
N GLU A 96 10.21 5.80 10.01
CA GLU A 96 10.14 4.83 11.11
C GLU A 96 8.88 5.02 11.96
N ALA A 97 8.56 6.24 12.33
CA ALA A 97 7.38 6.53 13.14
C ALA A 97 6.06 6.19 12.42
N LEU A 98 5.95 6.45 11.13
CA LEU A 98 4.77 6.08 10.35
C LEU A 98 4.70 4.58 10.07
N ALA A 99 5.84 3.90 9.97
CA ALA A 99 5.89 2.45 9.85
C ALA A 99 5.45 1.78 11.16
N GLU A 100 5.90 2.26 12.30
CA GLU A 100 5.48 1.79 13.62
C GLU A 100 3.96 1.93 13.83
N LYS A 101 3.38 3.03 13.35
CA LYS A 101 1.92 3.26 13.36
C LYS A 101 1.17 2.44 12.29
N GLY A 102 1.84 1.68 11.43
CA GLY A 102 1.21 0.92 10.34
C GLY A 102 0.64 1.79 9.20
N VAL A 103 1.02 3.07 9.15
CA VAL A 103 0.58 4.01 8.11
C VAL A 103 1.27 3.73 6.78
N ILE A 104 2.57 3.42 6.83
CA ILE A 104 3.37 3.04 5.67
C ILE A 104 4.02 1.68 5.90
N ASN A 105 4.33 1.01 4.79
CA ASN A 105 5.02 -0.29 4.83
C ASN A 105 6.32 -0.20 4.02
N GLY A 106 7.31 -1.06 4.36
CA GLY A 106 8.46 -1.31 3.51
C GLY A 106 8.07 -1.93 2.17
N MET A 107 8.98 -1.88 1.22
CA MET A 107 8.89 -2.68 -0.01
C MET A 107 9.19 -4.15 0.27
N THR A 108 10.06 -4.38 1.24
CA THR A 108 10.36 -5.69 1.85
C THR A 108 10.35 -5.53 3.37
N ALA A 109 10.66 -6.61 4.09
CA ALA A 109 10.74 -6.58 5.55
C ALA A 109 11.83 -5.61 6.08
N ASP A 110 12.88 -5.36 5.30
CA ASP A 110 14.07 -4.62 5.72
C ASP A 110 14.43 -3.43 4.81
N THR A 111 13.63 -3.15 3.78
CA THR A 111 13.85 -2.03 2.85
C THR A 111 12.60 -1.20 2.65
N PHE A 112 12.76 0.11 2.64
CA PHE A 112 11.70 1.08 2.40
C PHE A 112 11.66 1.59 0.96
N ALA A 113 12.81 1.67 0.29
CA ALA A 113 13.01 2.32 -1.01
C ALA A 113 12.64 3.81 -1.00
N PRO A 114 13.36 4.66 -0.24
CA PRO A 114 12.97 6.05 0.01
C PRO A 114 12.80 6.90 -1.25
N ASP A 115 13.61 6.67 -2.27
CA ASP A 115 13.59 7.45 -3.52
C ASP A 115 12.65 6.89 -4.59
N ALA A 116 11.99 5.77 -4.32
CA ALA A 116 11.01 5.23 -5.26
C ALA A 116 9.77 6.13 -5.36
N GLY A 117 9.24 6.29 -6.57
CA GLY A 117 7.96 6.99 -6.79
C GLY A 117 6.77 6.21 -6.24
N LEU A 118 5.65 6.90 -6.06
CA LEU A 118 4.36 6.29 -5.70
C LEU A 118 3.32 6.49 -6.78
N THR A 119 2.40 5.51 -6.84
CA THR A 119 1.17 5.69 -7.58
C THR A 119 0.16 6.49 -6.76
N ARG A 120 -0.83 7.08 -7.44
CA ARG A 120 -1.91 7.81 -6.80
C ARG A 120 -2.74 6.91 -5.85
N ALA A 121 -2.93 5.63 -6.18
CA ALA A 121 -3.59 4.68 -5.30
C ALA A 121 -2.78 4.38 -4.04
N GLN A 122 -1.48 4.22 -4.15
CA GLN A 122 -0.59 4.01 -3.00
C GLN A 122 -0.60 5.21 -2.06
N PHE A 123 -0.51 6.42 -2.59
CA PHE A 123 -0.61 7.63 -1.79
C PHE A 123 -1.97 7.74 -1.08
N CYS A 124 -3.07 7.48 -1.79
CA CYS A 124 -4.42 7.47 -1.21
C CYS A 124 -4.51 6.49 -0.02
N ALA A 125 -3.97 5.28 -0.16
CA ALA A 125 -3.97 4.29 0.92
C ALA A 125 -3.16 4.75 2.14
N ILE A 126 -2.03 5.43 1.94
CA ILE A 126 -1.23 6.01 3.03
C ILE A 126 -2.04 7.06 3.79
N VAL A 127 -2.69 7.98 3.08
CA VAL A 127 -3.50 9.04 3.70
C VAL A 127 -4.67 8.44 4.50
N VAL A 128 -5.40 7.48 3.94
CA VAL A 128 -6.53 6.82 4.60
C VAL A 128 -6.09 6.10 5.89
N ARG A 129 -4.93 5.42 5.87
CA ARG A 129 -4.35 4.80 7.07
C ARG A 129 -3.91 5.85 8.09
N ALA A 130 -3.27 6.92 7.64
CA ALA A 130 -2.84 8.00 8.53
C ALA A 130 -4.00 8.65 9.29
N LEU A 131 -5.17 8.70 8.67
CA LEU A 131 -6.40 9.24 9.28
C LEU A 131 -7.24 8.20 10.03
N GLY A 132 -6.82 6.93 10.05
CA GLY A 132 -7.59 5.86 10.68
C GLY A 132 -8.97 5.60 10.06
N LEU A 133 -9.18 5.98 8.79
CA LEU A 133 -10.47 5.82 8.12
C LEU A 133 -10.74 4.35 7.76
N SER A 134 -11.96 3.89 8.02
CA SER A 134 -12.39 2.56 7.60
C SER A 134 -12.52 2.47 6.09
N GLN A 135 -12.01 1.39 5.51
CA GLN A 135 -12.13 1.16 4.07
C GLN A 135 -13.60 0.99 3.67
N GLU A 136 -13.96 1.57 2.54
CA GLU A 136 -15.30 1.51 1.97
C GLU A 136 -15.21 1.39 0.45
N LYS A 137 -15.75 0.30 -0.11
CA LYS A 137 -15.72 0.10 -1.57
C LYS A 137 -16.56 1.15 -2.29
N THR A 138 -16.09 1.59 -3.43
CA THR A 138 -16.76 2.59 -4.28
C THR A 138 -16.94 2.08 -5.69
N ALA A 139 -17.93 2.60 -6.39
CA ALA A 139 -18.14 2.45 -7.83
C ALA A 139 -18.12 3.81 -8.54
N GLU A 140 -17.61 4.85 -7.87
CA GLU A 140 -17.61 6.22 -8.37
C GLU A 140 -16.67 6.43 -9.57
N PHE A 141 -15.56 5.68 -9.61
CA PHE A 141 -14.56 5.82 -10.65
C PHE A 141 -14.53 4.61 -11.58
N THR A 142 -14.57 4.86 -12.90
CA THR A 142 -14.64 3.81 -13.92
C THR A 142 -13.36 2.97 -14.04
N ASP A 143 -12.24 3.46 -13.52
CA ASP A 143 -10.94 2.83 -13.50
C ASP A 143 -10.53 2.29 -12.12
N VAL A 144 -11.52 2.10 -11.22
CA VAL A 144 -11.36 1.48 -9.90
C VAL A 144 -12.35 0.31 -9.80
N LEU A 145 -11.83 -0.91 -9.93
CA LEU A 145 -12.66 -2.11 -9.87
C LEU A 145 -12.87 -2.56 -8.42
N GLN A 146 -13.99 -3.22 -8.16
CA GLN A 146 -14.31 -3.78 -6.83
C GLN A 146 -13.29 -4.84 -6.35
N SER A 147 -12.55 -5.45 -7.28
CA SER A 147 -11.47 -6.41 -7.02
C SER A 147 -10.12 -5.76 -6.74
N ASP A 148 -9.97 -4.47 -7.01
CA ASP A 148 -8.70 -3.78 -6.81
C ASP A 148 -8.41 -3.64 -5.32
N TRP A 149 -7.16 -3.91 -4.93
CA TRP A 149 -6.73 -3.81 -3.53
C TRP A 149 -6.92 -2.41 -2.95
N PHE A 150 -6.89 -1.39 -3.79
CA PHE A 150 -7.04 0.02 -3.40
C PHE A 150 -8.50 0.50 -3.40
N CYS A 151 -9.46 -0.28 -3.89
CA CYS A 151 -10.86 0.14 -4.03
C CYS A 151 -11.43 0.65 -2.70
N GLY A 152 -11.19 -0.06 -1.60
CA GLY A 152 -11.65 0.33 -0.27
C GLY A 152 -11.02 1.64 0.23
N PHE A 153 -9.75 1.87 -0.08
CA PHE A 153 -9.06 3.11 0.27
C PHE A 153 -9.56 4.29 -0.54
N VAL A 154 -9.73 4.11 -1.86
CA VAL A 154 -10.26 5.16 -2.74
C VAL A 154 -11.67 5.55 -2.35
N GLY A 155 -12.53 4.58 -2.01
CA GLY A 155 -13.89 4.85 -1.54
C GLY A 155 -13.93 5.61 -0.22
N ALA A 156 -13.13 5.20 0.76
CA ALA A 156 -13.02 5.92 2.04
C ALA A 156 -12.55 7.37 1.83
N ALA A 157 -11.53 7.57 0.99
CA ALA A 157 -11.00 8.90 0.69
C ALA A 157 -12.00 9.76 -0.11
N SER A 158 -12.77 9.18 -1.02
CA SER A 158 -13.81 9.87 -1.76
C SER A 158 -14.95 10.32 -0.84
N LYS A 159 -15.45 9.41 0.00
CA LYS A 159 -16.48 9.72 0.99
C LYS A 159 -16.07 10.82 1.98
N ALA A 160 -14.81 10.82 2.38
CA ALA A 160 -14.23 11.86 3.23
C ALA A 160 -13.91 13.17 2.48
N GLY A 161 -14.16 13.25 1.16
CA GLY A 161 -13.88 14.42 0.35
C GLY A 161 -12.38 14.70 0.12
N ILE A 162 -11.51 13.72 0.39
CA ILE A 162 -10.05 13.84 0.26
C ILE A 162 -9.63 13.75 -1.21
N VAL A 163 -10.26 12.84 -1.96
CA VAL A 163 -9.98 12.63 -3.37
C VAL A 163 -11.14 13.07 -4.24
N ASN A 164 -10.80 13.70 -5.35
CA ASN A 164 -11.66 13.88 -6.51
C ASN A 164 -10.98 13.17 -7.67
N GLY A 165 -11.73 12.75 -8.67
CA GLY A 165 -11.17 12.17 -9.88
C GLY A 165 -10.25 13.15 -10.64
N VAL A 166 -9.62 12.62 -11.67
CA VAL A 166 -8.79 13.41 -12.61
C VAL A 166 -9.60 13.90 -13.83
N GLY A 167 -10.91 13.75 -13.78
CA GLY A 167 -11.84 14.03 -14.86
C GLY A 167 -12.38 12.77 -15.52
N ASN A 168 -13.44 12.90 -16.31
CA ASN A 168 -14.08 11.82 -17.07
C ASN A 168 -14.44 10.57 -16.22
N GLY A 169 -14.80 10.77 -14.95
CA GLY A 169 -15.12 9.67 -14.04
C GLY A 169 -13.94 8.76 -13.70
N LYS A 170 -12.70 9.24 -13.80
CA LYS A 170 -11.48 8.46 -13.52
C LYS A 170 -10.75 8.97 -12.28
N PHE A 171 -10.16 8.02 -11.54
CA PHE A 171 -9.26 8.27 -10.40
C PHE A 171 -7.78 8.29 -10.80
N ASN A 172 -7.41 7.55 -11.86
CA ASN A 172 -6.03 7.31 -12.32
C ASN A 172 -5.14 6.61 -11.27
N PRO A 173 -5.52 5.39 -10.81
CA PRO A 173 -4.88 4.73 -9.67
C PRO A 173 -3.40 4.42 -9.89
N GLN A 174 -3.00 4.09 -11.13
CA GLN A 174 -1.63 3.71 -11.48
C GLN A 174 -0.75 4.90 -11.91
N GLY A 175 -1.34 6.08 -12.09
CA GLY A 175 -0.57 7.29 -12.42
C GLY A 175 0.36 7.67 -11.28
N ALA A 176 1.57 8.12 -11.61
CA ALA A 176 2.46 8.72 -10.63
C ALA A 176 1.79 9.98 -10.03
N ILE A 177 1.83 10.10 -8.70
CA ILE A 177 1.28 11.29 -8.04
C ILE A 177 2.31 12.41 -8.03
N THR A 178 1.89 13.64 -8.36
CA THR A 178 2.75 14.82 -8.28
C THR A 178 2.69 15.48 -6.91
N ARG A 179 3.69 16.33 -6.60
CA ARG A 179 3.76 17.05 -5.33
C ARG A 179 2.55 17.95 -5.11
N GLU A 180 2.09 18.66 -6.15
CA GLU A 180 0.90 19.53 -6.05
C GLU A 180 -0.40 18.73 -5.83
N GLN A 181 -0.51 17.55 -6.45
CA GLN A 181 -1.64 16.64 -6.21
C GLN A 181 -1.62 16.10 -4.79
N ALA A 182 -0.45 15.69 -4.30
CA ALA A 182 -0.27 15.23 -2.92
C ALA A 182 -0.64 16.33 -1.92
N ALA A 183 -0.14 17.54 -2.10
CA ALA A 183 -0.49 18.70 -1.27
C ALA A 183 -2.00 18.95 -1.25
N THR A 184 -2.65 18.92 -2.42
CA THR A 184 -4.10 19.10 -2.53
C THR A 184 -4.89 18.06 -1.76
N MET A 185 -4.47 16.79 -1.82
CA MET A 185 -5.10 15.71 -1.05
C MET A 185 -4.84 15.86 0.45
N LEU A 186 -3.64 16.25 0.87
CA LEU A 186 -3.29 16.47 2.29
C LEU A 186 -4.07 17.64 2.90
N VAL A 187 -4.28 18.73 2.17
CA VAL A 187 -5.12 19.84 2.64
C VAL A 187 -6.58 19.44 2.81
N ARG A 188 -7.08 18.57 1.95
CA ARG A 188 -8.43 18.02 2.15
C ARG A 188 -8.46 17.07 3.35
N ALA A 189 -7.41 16.26 3.52
CA ALA A 189 -7.25 15.37 4.66
C ALA A 189 -7.12 16.14 5.99
N SER A 190 -6.48 17.31 6.00
CA SER A 190 -6.30 18.12 7.22
C SER A 190 -7.63 18.53 7.86
N LYS A 191 -8.69 18.67 7.05
CA LYS A 191 -10.03 19.00 7.56
C LYS A 191 -10.60 17.91 8.48
N THR A 192 -10.29 16.64 8.21
CA THR A 192 -10.73 15.51 9.06
C THR A 192 -9.97 15.51 10.40
N LEU A 193 -8.82 16.15 10.47
CA LEU A 193 -8.01 16.34 11.66
C LEU A 193 -8.30 17.67 12.38
N GLY A 194 -9.33 18.39 11.98
CA GLY A 194 -9.69 19.68 12.59
C GLY A 194 -8.80 20.86 12.15
N LEU A 195 -7.82 20.63 11.28
CA LEU A 195 -7.04 21.71 10.68
C LEU A 195 -7.84 22.28 9.51
N SER A 196 -8.54 23.37 9.73
CA SER A 196 -9.34 24.04 8.71
C SER A 196 -8.81 25.45 8.48
N GLY A 197 -8.81 25.86 7.21
CA GLY A 197 -8.45 27.22 6.80
C GLY A 197 -7.92 27.21 5.35
N ALA A 198 -8.03 28.35 4.69
CA ALA A 198 -7.25 28.64 3.51
C ALA A 198 -5.94 29.30 3.97
N ALA A 199 -4.89 29.27 3.18
CA ALA A 199 -3.73 30.13 3.39
C ALA A 199 -4.20 31.59 3.47
N LYS A 200 -3.65 32.35 4.39
CA LYS A 200 -4.04 33.75 4.59
C LYS A 200 -3.75 34.58 3.34
N ASP A 201 -2.62 34.32 2.72
CA ASP A 201 -2.18 34.93 1.48
C ASP A 201 -1.25 33.93 0.75
N ALA A 202 -1.78 33.31 -0.30
CA ALA A 202 -1.06 32.27 -1.03
C ALA A 202 0.22 32.81 -1.71
N ASP A 203 0.18 34.01 -2.25
CA ASP A 203 1.36 34.59 -2.91
C ASP A 203 2.46 34.90 -1.90
N SER A 204 2.10 35.41 -0.73
CA SER A 204 3.05 35.66 0.37
C SER A 204 3.64 34.34 0.91
N ALA A 205 2.83 33.33 1.14
CA ALA A 205 3.26 32.01 1.64
C ALA A 205 4.23 31.31 0.68
N LEU A 206 4.02 31.50 -0.62
CA LEU A 206 4.83 30.86 -1.67
C LEU A 206 6.00 31.71 -2.16
N LYS A 207 6.14 32.94 -1.68
CA LYS A 207 7.18 33.89 -2.12
C LYS A 207 8.61 33.37 -1.96
N ALA A 208 8.85 32.51 -0.99
CA ALA A 208 10.15 31.91 -0.73
C ALA A 208 10.55 30.84 -1.78
N TYR A 209 9.62 30.42 -2.63
CA TYR A 209 9.85 29.36 -3.59
C TYR A 209 9.94 29.95 -5.01
N PRO A 210 11.14 29.89 -5.64
CA PRO A 210 11.36 30.55 -6.94
C PRO A 210 10.55 29.92 -8.09
N ASP A 211 10.09 28.69 -7.91
CA ASP A 211 9.32 27.92 -8.89
C ASP A 211 7.80 27.87 -8.58
N ALA A 212 7.33 28.71 -7.66
CA ALA A 212 5.91 28.76 -7.29
C ALA A 212 4.97 29.02 -8.47
N GLN A 213 5.44 29.75 -9.49
CA GLN A 213 4.67 30.06 -10.70
C GLN A 213 4.40 28.81 -11.57
N ALA A 214 5.17 27.72 -11.39
CA ALA A 214 4.94 26.47 -12.09
C ALA A 214 3.76 25.66 -11.49
N ALA A 215 3.23 26.06 -10.34
CA ALA A 215 2.09 25.41 -9.72
C ALA A 215 0.81 25.63 -10.52
N SER A 216 0.04 24.57 -10.70
CA SER A 216 -1.28 24.64 -11.30
C SER A 216 -2.21 25.53 -10.45
N SER A 217 -3.12 26.25 -11.09
CA SER A 217 -4.04 27.16 -10.39
C SER A 217 -4.86 26.48 -9.30
N TYR A 218 -5.28 25.22 -9.52
CA TYR A 218 -6.06 24.44 -8.54
C TYR A 218 -5.26 24.07 -7.27
N ALA A 219 -3.92 24.08 -7.34
CA ALA A 219 -3.05 23.61 -6.28
C ALA A 219 -2.36 24.74 -5.49
N LYS A 220 -2.41 25.99 -5.97
CA LYS A 220 -1.73 27.12 -5.33
C LYS A 220 -2.12 27.29 -3.87
N ASP A 221 -3.41 27.34 -3.57
CA ASP A 221 -3.91 27.50 -2.21
C ASP A 221 -3.51 26.31 -1.31
N ALA A 222 -3.51 25.10 -1.87
CA ALA A 222 -3.10 23.91 -1.14
C ALA A 222 -1.59 23.91 -0.82
N LEU A 223 -0.77 24.30 -1.78
CA LEU A 223 0.68 24.43 -1.57
C LEU A 223 0.99 25.54 -0.55
N ALA A 224 0.28 26.67 -0.61
CA ALA A 224 0.41 27.75 0.34
C ALA A 224 0.03 27.32 1.76
N PHE A 225 -1.11 26.63 1.93
CA PHE A 225 -1.52 26.06 3.21
C PHE A 225 -0.46 25.09 3.76
N CYS A 226 0.04 24.20 2.91
CA CYS A 226 1.08 23.26 3.32
C CYS A 226 2.39 23.97 3.72
N ALA A 227 2.73 25.08 3.06
CA ALA A 227 3.90 25.88 3.42
C ALA A 227 3.72 26.60 4.76
N GLU A 228 2.57 27.24 4.99
CA GLU A 228 2.24 27.94 6.26
C GLU A 228 2.22 26.98 7.46
N HIS A 229 1.72 25.77 7.29
CA HIS A 229 1.63 24.76 8.35
C HIS A 229 2.84 23.82 8.42
N ASN A 230 3.93 24.12 7.72
CA ASN A 230 5.15 23.31 7.65
C ASN A 230 4.90 21.85 7.25
N ILE A 231 3.87 21.61 6.44
CA ILE A 231 3.53 20.26 5.93
C ILE A 231 4.45 19.86 4.78
N LEU A 232 4.91 20.83 3.97
CA LEU A 232 5.88 20.57 2.91
C LEU A 232 7.21 20.07 3.48
N GLU A 233 7.89 19.24 2.71
CA GLU A 233 9.26 18.85 3.05
C GLU A 233 10.18 20.08 3.07
N SER A 234 11.05 20.14 4.06
CA SER A 234 11.61 21.39 4.58
C SER A 234 12.88 21.92 3.92
N ASP A 235 13.29 21.50 2.74
CA ASP A 235 14.45 22.15 2.13
C ASP A 235 14.18 23.60 1.63
N ARG A 236 12.90 23.98 1.56
CA ARG A 236 12.38 25.31 1.18
C ARG A 236 13.03 25.95 -0.05
N THR A 237 13.74 25.17 -0.84
CA THR A 237 14.47 25.68 -2.00
C THR A 237 13.60 25.69 -3.24
N LYS A 238 12.73 24.69 -3.41
CA LYS A 238 11.81 24.56 -4.55
C LYS A 238 10.54 23.79 -4.16
N LEU A 239 9.42 24.16 -4.76
CA LEU A 239 8.15 23.44 -4.64
C LEU A 239 8.11 22.18 -5.50
N ARG A 240 8.68 22.24 -6.69
CA ARG A 240 8.63 21.17 -7.70
C ARG A 240 7.21 20.63 -7.94
N PRO A 241 6.20 21.51 -8.20
CA PRO A 241 4.78 21.13 -8.09
C PRO A 241 4.37 20.02 -9.03
N GLY A 242 4.84 20.05 -10.28
CA GLY A 242 4.53 19.05 -11.29
C GLY A 242 5.39 17.77 -11.26
N GLU A 243 6.41 17.71 -10.40
CA GLU A 243 7.27 16.52 -10.30
C GLU A 243 6.58 15.42 -9.51
N ALA A 244 6.86 14.15 -9.89
CA ALA A 244 6.43 13.00 -9.13
C ALA A 244 7.08 13.01 -7.74
N ILE A 245 6.30 12.72 -6.70
CA ILE A 245 6.78 12.68 -5.32
C ILE A 245 7.31 11.28 -4.99
N CYS A 246 8.41 11.20 -4.24
CA CYS A 246 8.96 9.94 -3.78
C CYS A 246 8.40 9.51 -2.40
N ARG A 247 8.67 8.26 -2.04
CA ARG A 247 8.16 7.64 -0.80
C ARG A 247 8.63 8.37 0.45
N CYS A 248 9.88 8.79 0.50
CA CYS A 248 10.43 9.52 1.65
C CYS A 248 9.79 10.91 1.82
N GLU A 249 9.52 11.62 0.72
CA GLU A 249 8.84 12.90 0.75
C GLU A 249 7.39 12.76 1.23
N VAL A 250 6.68 11.73 0.75
CA VAL A 250 5.32 11.42 1.23
C VAL A 250 5.33 11.13 2.73
N ALA A 251 6.26 10.30 3.21
CA ALA A 251 6.36 10.00 4.64
C ALA A 251 6.56 11.28 5.46
N GLN A 252 7.46 12.17 5.01
CA GLN A 252 7.69 13.42 5.71
C GLN A 252 6.46 14.34 5.70
N MET A 253 5.79 14.50 4.56
CA MET A 253 4.62 15.36 4.47
C MET A 253 3.44 14.83 5.31
N VAL A 254 3.21 13.52 5.31
CA VAL A 254 2.16 12.90 6.15
C VAL A 254 2.50 13.04 7.63
N TRP A 255 3.75 12.81 8.03
CA TRP A 255 4.22 13.02 9.39
C TRP A 255 4.01 14.47 9.85
N ASN A 256 4.40 15.43 9.00
CA ASN A 256 4.25 16.86 9.27
C ASN A 256 2.76 17.25 9.43
N LEU A 257 1.87 16.68 8.60
CA LEU A 257 0.44 16.89 8.73
C LEU A 257 -0.09 16.40 10.08
N LEU A 258 0.28 15.18 10.48
CA LEU A 258 -0.13 14.62 11.77
C LEU A 258 0.44 15.43 12.93
N ALA A 259 1.69 15.89 12.84
CA ALA A 259 2.30 16.75 13.85
C ALA A 259 1.60 18.11 13.95
N ALA A 260 1.23 18.73 12.84
CA ALA A 260 0.48 19.98 12.82
C ALA A 260 -0.92 19.83 13.46
N ALA A 261 -1.48 18.62 13.41
CA ALA A 261 -2.76 18.28 14.02
C ALA A 261 -2.64 17.81 15.51
N GLY A 262 -1.41 17.62 16.02
CA GLY A 262 -1.19 17.11 17.38
C GLY A 262 -1.40 15.61 17.56
N GLU A 263 -1.33 14.83 16.46
CA GLU A 263 -1.55 13.38 16.46
C GLU A 263 -0.24 12.57 16.63
N VAL A 264 0.91 13.25 16.68
CA VAL A 264 2.25 12.65 16.82
C VAL A 264 3.17 13.56 17.61
#